data_dfea19f4a2f10281d2d78d9c54db34dd
#
_entry.id   dfea19f4a2f10281d2d78d9c54db34dd
#
_cell.length_a   1.000
_cell.length_b   1.000
_cell.length_c   1.000
_cell.angle_alpha   90.00
_cell.angle_beta   90.00
_cell.angle_gamma   90.00
#
_symmetry.space_group_name_H-M   'P 1'
#
loop_
_entity.id
_entity.type
_entity.pdbx_description
1 polymer ?
#
loop_
_entity_poly.entity_id
_entity_poly.type
_entity_poly.pdbx_seq_one_letter_code
_entity_poly.pdbx_strand_id
1 'polypeptide(L)'
;TSHMIANREFLAQTQVSESVLNLCDDEIAKILNGKVIPGDRVFYPVKPHIGTTTPGVHQPNFSGKSVVFTIDGTDKTDAERVEFLAQHVEKNGGKVACFISQSTPKEVQESISSKFHSHIVDITNPEEIQRWLNTAKTNLGEILGVIHITGKLPQIGKLTELDRPGWEELVAKFISTPATVAQRALEHFVPGGDKDPRLYKDTKGAIMIIGPDLPVGRKVTGTQRAQVEVFRGALRPFTTTVNQELSDVLKSKIRMFTIFPGSVTGSEPNNQKIA
;
A
#
# COMPACT_ATOMS: atom_id res chain seq x y z
N THR A 1 -18.94 -7.93 -11.10
CA THR A 1 -18.99 -6.62 -11.83
C THR A 1 -20.35 -5.94 -11.66
N SER A 2 -21.46 -6.69 -11.70
CA SER A 2 -22.82 -6.12 -11.60
C SER A 2 -23.15 -5.45 -10.26
N HIS A 3 -22.43 -5.78 -9.19
CA HIS A 3 -22.61 -5.15 -7.88
C HIS A 3 -21.88 -3.81 -7.71
N MET A 4 -20.98 -3.48 -8.64
CA MET A 4 -20.22 -2.23 -8.62
C MET A 4 -20.90 -1.10 -9.38
N ILE A 5 -21.90 -1.39 -10.18
CA ILE A 5 -22.63 -0.39 -10.97
C ILE A 5 -23.89 -0.01 -10.21
N ALA A 6 -23.92 1.17 -9.60
CA ALA A 6 -25.00 1.60 -8.72
C ALA A 6 -26.39 1.55 -9.38
N ASN A 7 -26.48 1.79 -10.68
CA ASN A 7 -27.74 1.83 -11.43
C ASN A 7 -27.92 0.67 -12.40
N ARG A 8 -26.94 -0.22 -12.55
CA ARG A 8 -26.94 -1.32 -13.52
C ARG A 8 -27.15 -0.90 -14.98
N GLU A 9 -26.98 0.37 -15.27
CA GLU A 9 -27.10 0.94 -16.60
C GLU A 9 -25.72 1.13 -17.20
N PHE A 10 -25.57 0.74 -18.45
CA PHE A 10 -24.34 1.01 -19.20
C PHE A 10 -24.43 2.43 -19.78
N LEU A 11 -23.32 3.15 -19.68
CA LEU A 11 -23.23 4.47 -20.30
C LEU A 11 -23.31 4.36 -21.81
N ALA A 12 -24.20 5.13 -22.41
CA ALA A 12 -24.19 5.34 -23.83
C ALA A 12 -22.98 6.23 -24.22
N GLN A 13 -22.40 5.98 -25.38
CA GLN A 13 -21.32 6.82 -25.91
C GLN A 13 -21.70 8.29 -25.98
N THR A 14 -22.99 8.59 -26.28
CA THR A 14 -23.53 9.94 -26.30
C THR A 14 -23.43 10.66 -24.99
N GLN A 15 -23.63 9.96 -23.84
CA GLN A 15 -23.53 10.57 -22.51
C GLN A 15 -22.09 10.93 -22.15
N VAL A 16 -21.13 10.11 -22.56
CA VAL A 16 -19.71 10.40 -22.38
C VAL A 16 -19.30 11.60 -23.25
N SER A 17 -19.72 11.59 -24.52
CA SER A 17 -19.43 12.68 -25.46
C SER A 17 -20.03 14.00 -25.02
N GLU A 18 -21.28 14.01 -24.54
CA GLU A 18 -21.92 15.21 -23.97
C GLU A 18 -21.15 15.74 -22.75
N SER A 19 -20.68 14.85 -21.88
CA SER A 19 -19.88 15.25 -20.71
C SER A 19 -18.56 15.93 -21.14
N VAL A 20 -17.92 15.39 -22.17
CA VAL A 20 -16.69 15.99 -22.73
C VAL A 20 -16.98 17.33 -23.40
N LEU A 21 -18.05 17.43 -24.19
CA LEU A 21 -18.43 18.68 -24.85
C LEU A 21 -18.81 19.78 -23.86
N ASN A 22 -19.48 19.44 -22.76
CA ASN A 22 -19.82 20.40 -21.71
C ASN A 22 -18.55 20.97 -21.03
N LEU A 23 -17.44 20.24 -21.02
CA LEU A 23 -16.15 20.76 -20.51
C LEU A 23 -15.48 21.78 -21.45
N CYS A 24 -15.93 21.88 -22.69
CA CYS A 24 -15.49 22.90 -23.62
C CYS A 24 -16.21 24.25 -23.41
N ASP A 25 -17.25 24.28 -22.58
CA ASP A 25 -17.89 25.51 -22.14
C ASP A 25 -17.09 26.17 -21.01
N ASP A 26 -16.69 27.42 -21.20
CA ASP A 26 -15.82 28.14 -20.25
C ASP A 26 -16.41 28.29 -18.85
N GLU A 27 -17.72 28.45 -18.74
CA GLU A 27 -18.39 28.61 -17.44
C GLU A 27 -18.46 27.27 -16.70
N ILE A 28 -18.77 26.21 -17.42
CA ILE A 28 -18.77 24.84 -16.86
C ILE A 28 -17.35 24.43 -16.50
N ALA A 29 -16.38 24.70 -17.37
CA ALA A 29 -14.97 24.39 -17.13
C ALA A 29 -14.42 25.10 -15.88
N LYS A 30 -14.79 26.35 -15.62
CA LYS A 30 -14.40 27.09 -14.41
C LYS A 30 -14.91 26.41 -13.14
N ILE A 31 -16.18 25.95 -13.14
CA ILE A 31 -16.80 25.29 -11.98
C ILE A 31 -16.19 23.90 -11.73
N LEU A 32 -15.86 23.19 -12.80
CA LEU A 32 -15.37 21.82 -12.75
C LEU A 32 -13.84 21.70 -12.71
N ASN A 33 -13.13 22.81 -12.79
CA ASN A 33 -11.67 22.83 -12.76
C ASN A 33 -11.11 22.11 -11.54
N GLY A 34 -10.23 21.15 -11.78
CA GLY A 34 -9.64 20.31 -10.74
C GLY A 34 -10.60 19.26 -10.12
N LYS A 35 -11.80 19.07 -10.68
CA LYS A 35 -12.73 18.02 -10.27
C LYS A 35 -12.53 16.77 -11.12
N VAL A 36 -12.77 15.61 -10.50
CA VAL A 36 -12.90 14.35 -11.22
C VAL A 36 -14.36 14.12 -11.48
N ILE A 37 -14.72 13.96 -12.75
CA ILE A 37 -16.09 13.73 -13.19
C ILE A 37 -16.21 12.25 -13.55
N PRO A 38 -16.92 11.43 -12.74
CA PRO A 38 -17.21 10.06 -13.11
C PRO A 38 -18.07 10.04 -14.39
N GLY A 39 -17.71 9.18 -15.35
CA GLY A 39 -18.45 9.09 -16.61
C GLY A 39 -19.92 8.68 -16.43
N ASP A 40 -20.21 7.93 -15.38
CA ASP A 40 -21.57 7.51 -15.00
C ASP A 40 -22.34 8.58 -14.19
N ARG A 41 -21.73 9.74 -13.96
CA ARG A 41 -22.30 10.84 -13.17
C ARG A 41 -22.68 10.45 -11.73
N VAL A 42 -22.22 9.30 -11.25
CA VAL A 42 -22.48 8.83 -9.89
C VAL A 42 -21.28 9.14 -9.02
N PHE A 43 -21.48 9.90 -7.94
CA PHE A 43 -20.49 10.06 -6.91
C PHE A 43 -20.56 8.87 -5.97
N TYR A 44 -19.49 8.10 -5.89
CA TYR A 44 -19.33 7.05 -4.90
C TYR A 44 -18.70 7.64 -3.63
N PRO A 45 -19.49 8.04 -2.63
CA PRO A 45 -18.90 8.49 -1.38
C PRO A 45 -18.25 7.29 -0.72
N VAL A 46 -16.94 7.32 -0.59
CA VAL A 46 -16.24 6.40 0.30
C VAL A 46 -16.67 6.76 1.72
N LYS A 47 -17.62 6.02 2.26
CA LYS A 47 -17.99 6.15 3.68
C LYS A 47 -16.76 5.74 4.48
N PRO A 48 -16.19 6.63 5.30
CA PRO A 48 -15.14 6.22 6.21
C PRO A 48 -15.72 5.14 7.12
N HIS A 49 -15.11 3.97 7.13
CA HIS A 49 -15.42 2.96 8.13
C HIS A 49 -14.80 3.46 9.44
N ILE A 50 -15.57 4.20 10.18
CA ILE A 50 -15.21 4.54 11.55
C ILE A 50 -15.49 3.25 12.34
N GLY A 51 -14.43 2.51 12.60
CA GLY A 51 -14.54 1.34 13.46
C GLY A 51 -15.02 1.79 14.83
N THR A 52 -16.16 1.30 15.26
CA THR A 52 -16.68 1.45 16.62
C THR A 52 -16.00 0.49 17.59
N THR A 53 -14.72 0.22 17.40
CA THR A 53 -13.97 -0.55 18.36
C THR A 53 -13.68 0.33 19.56
N THR A 54 -14.34 0.04 20.67
CA THR A 54 -13.86 0.46 21.99
C THR A 54 -12.36 0.14 22.04
N PRO A 55 -11.50 1.09 22.41
CA PRO A 55 -10.08 0.81 22.54
C PRO A 55 -9.88 -0.20 23.69
N GLY A 56 -10.03 -1.46 23.36
CA GLY A 56 -9.51 -2.53 24.19
C GLY A 56 -8.01 -2.59 23.93
N VAL A 57 -7.21 -2.62 24.98
CA VAL A 57 -5.79 -2.92 24.86
C VAL A 57 -5.66 -4.38 24.43
N HIS A 58 -5.88 -4.64 23.14
CA HIS A 58 -5.56 -5.94 22.56
C HIS A 58 -4.05 -6.00 22.39
N GLN A 59 -3.40 -6.75 23.25
CA GLN A 59 -2.02 -7.12 22.99
C GLN A 59 -2.03 -8.15 21.84
N PRO A 60 -1.39 -7.84 20.71
CA PRO A 60 -1.30 -8.80 19.61
C PRO A 60 -0.52 -10.03 20.08
N ASN A 61 -0.96 -11.20 19.68
CA ASN A 61 -0.25 -12.45 19.94
C ASN A 61 0.24 -13.03 18.60
N PHE A 62 1.55 -13.04 18.41
CA PHE A 62 2.22 -13.58 17.24
C PHE A 62 2.88 -14.94 17.50
N SER A 63 2.62 -15.62 18.64
CA SER A 63 3.24 -16.90 18.98
C SER A 63 3.06 -17.93 17.86
N GLY A 64 4.16 -18.50 17.39
CA GLY A 64 4.17 -19.48 16.30
C GLY A 64 3.88 -18.92 14.90
N LYS A 65 3.81 -17.61 14.77
CA LYS A 65 3.56 -16.89 13.52
C LYS A 65 4.76 -16.04 13.11
N SER A 66 4.81 -15.69 11.85
CA SER A 66 5.82 -14.78 11.31
C SER A 66 5.19 -13.58 10.59
N VAL A 67 5.95 -12.51 10.54
CA VAL A 67 5.65 -11.32 9.73
C VAL A 67 6.81 -11.10 8.77
N VAL A 68 6.49 -10.91 7.51
CA VAL A 68 7.45 -10.66 6.45
C VAL A 68 7.43 -9.19 6.09
N PHE A 69 8.61 -8.58 6.05
CA PHE A 69 8.82 -7.23 5.55
C PHE A 69 9.43 -7.29 4.16
N THR A 70 8.84 -6.56 3.21
CA THR A 70 9.44 -6.27 1.91
C THR A 70 9.78 -4.77 1.89
N ILE A 71 11.04 -4.45 1.64
CA ILE A 71 11.56 -3.11 1.92
C ILE A 71 12.19 -2.53 0.66
N ASP A 72 11.59 -1.47 0.14
CA ASP A 72 12.14 -0.60 -0.90
C ASP A 72 12.51 0.77 -0.31
N GLY A 73 13.24 0.69 0.81
CA GLY A 73 13.60 1.85 1.61
C GLY A 73 14.51 2.82 0.91
N THR A 74 14.50 4.06 1.36
CA THR A 74 15.29 5.15 0.78
C THR A 74 16.28 5.76 1.75
N ASP A 75 16.04 5.66 3.04
CA ASP A 75 16.92 6.26 4.04
C ASP A 75 16.83 5.57 5.41
N LYS A 76 17.59 6.10 6.35
CA LYS A 76 17.65 5.60 7.73
C LYS A 76 16.30 5.57 8.44
N THR A 77 15.38 6.46 8.12
CA THR A 77 14.03 6.48 8.73
C THR A 77 13.27 5.20 8.41
N ASP A 78 13.46 4.66 7.21
CA ASP A 78 12.82 3.39 6.83
C ASP A 78 13.41 2.21 7.62
N ALA A 79 14.73 2.21 7.85
CA ALA A 79 15.37 1.19 8.72
C ALA A 79 14.86 1.28 10.16
N GLU A 80 14.76 2.46 10.74
CA GLU A 80 14.21 2.68 12.08
C GLU A 80 12.75 2.24 12.19
N ARG A 81 11.96 2.45 11.13
CA ARG A 81 10.56 2.01 11.02
C ARG A 81 10.47 0.48 11.02
N VAL A 82 11.29 -0.18 10.20
CA VAL A 82 11.38 -1.65 10.18
C VAL A 82 11.77 -2.18 11.56
N GLU A 83 12.80 -1.61 12.16
CA GLU A 83 13.28 -2.02 13.49
C GLU A 83 12.16 -1.92 14.53
N PHE A 84 11.49 -0.78 14.60
CA PHE A 84 10.40 -0.58 15.56
C PHE A 84 9.28 -1.60 15.40
N LEU A 85 8.82 -1.82 14.16
CA LEU A 85 7.74 -2.78 13.87
C LEU A 85 8.18 -4.22 14.11
N ALA A 86 9.39 -4.59 13.69
CA ALA A 86 9.93 -5.91 13.86
C ALA A 86 10.13 -6.28 15.35
N GLN A 87 10.69 -5.37 16.13
CA GLN A 87 10.82 -5.55 17.58
C GLN A 87 9.48 -5.73 18.27
N HIS A 88 8.43 -5.01 17.79
CA HIS A 88 7.09 -5.18 18.33
C HIS A 88 6.51 -6.57 18.03
N VAL A 89 6.76 -7.12 16.84
CA VAL A 89 6.37 -8.50 16.49
C VAL A 89 7.09 -9.51 17.35
N GLU A 90 8.43 -9.39 17.51
CA GLU A 90 9.26 -10.29 18.31
C GLU A 90 8.89 -10.24 19.79
N LYS A 91 8.67 -9.05 20.34
CA LYS A 91 8.22 -8.86 21.73
C LYS A 91 6.91 -9.56 22.04
N ASN A 92 6.05 -9.75 21.03
CA ASN A 92 4.78 -10.45 21.15
C ASN A 92 4.85 -11.90 20.64
N GLY A 93 6.05 -12.49 20.61
CA GLY A 93 6.28 -13.92 20.36
C GLY A 93 6.33 -14.30 18.88
N GLY A 94 6.32 -13.35 17.96
CA GLY A 94 6.44 -13.61 16.53
C GLY A 94 7.87 -13.69 16.04
N LYS A 95 8.03 -14.12 14.80
CA LYS A 95 9.31 -14.12 14.07
C LYS A 95 9.23 -13.15 12.89
N VAL A 96 10.38 -12.65 12.47
CA VAL A 96 10.50 -11.65 11.41
C VAL A 96 11.44 -12.13 10.32
N ALA A 97 11.07 -11.88 9.06
CA ALA A 97 11.97 -11.95 7.91
C ALA A 97 11.91 -10.64 7.12
N CYS A 98 13.06 -10.17 6.65
CA CYS A 98 13.18 -8.94 5.88
C CYS A 98 13.72 -9.25 4.48
N PHE A 99 12.95 -8.89 3.46
CA PHE A 99 13.35 -8.94 2.06
C PHE A 99 13.60 -7.52 1.58
N ILE A 100 14.86 -7.20 1.36
CA ILE A 100 15.33 -5.85 1.10
C ILE A 100 15.59 -5.71 -0.39
N SER A 101 15.00 -4.70 -1.00
CA SER A 101 15.24 -4.41 -2.42
C SER A 101 16.72 -4.16 -2.71
N GLN A 102 17.18 -4.63 -3.85
CA GLN A 102 18.51 -4.31 -4.36
C GLN A 102 18.72 -2.82 -4.58
N SER A 103 17.64 -2.07 -4.83
CA SER A 103 17.65 -0.60 -4.98
C SER A 103 17.79 0.16 -3.66
N THR A 104 17.55 -0.50 -2.52
CA THR A 104 17.70 0.12 -1.21
C THR A 104 19.16 0.47 -0.93
N PRO A 105 19.47 1.68 -0.42
CA PRO A 105 20.84 2.08 -0.10
C PRO A 105 21.54 1.09 0.84
N LYS A 106 22.82 0.83 0.60
CA LYS A 106 23.62 -0.14 1.37
C LYS A 106 23.59 0.11 2.87
N GLU A 107 23.65 1.36 3.29
CA GLU A 107 23.56 1.73 4.71
C GLU A 107 22.27 1.23 5.36
N VAL A 108 21.14 1.33 4.64
CA VAL A 108 19.83 0.84 5.10
C VAL A 108 19.82 -0.69 5.11
N GLN A 109 20.37 -1.32 4.07
CA GLN A 109 20.49 -2.78 3.98
C GLN A 109 21.29 -3.34 5.17
N GLU A 110 22.46 -2.77 5.45
CA GLU A 110 23.34 -3.18 6.53
C GLU A 110 22.71 -2.96 7.90
N SER A 111 22.04 -1.82 8.09
CA SER A 111 21.33 -1.53 9.34
C SER A 111 20.27 -2.57 9.67
N ILE A 112 19.51 -3.03 8.69
CA ILE A 112 18.46 -4.04 8.86
C ILE A 112 19.08 -5.43 9.00
N SER A 113 20.04 -5.77 8.13
CA SER A 113 20.66 -7.10 8.11
C SER A 113 21.48 -7.42 9.36
N SER A 114 21.98 -6.41 10.06
CA SER A 114 22.68 -6.60 11.33
C SER A 114 21.77 -7.03 12.49
N LYS A 115 20.45 -6.84 12.35
CA LYS A 115 19.48 -7.04 13.43
C LYS A 115 18.47 -8.16 13.16
N PHE A 116 18.14 -8.38 11.89
CA PHE A 116 17.06 -9.30 11.49
C PHE A 116 17.52 -10.29 10.43
N HIS A 117 16.86 -11.43 10.40
CA HIS A 117 17.02 -12.36 9.28
C HIS A 117 16.58 -11.70 7.99
N SER A 118 17.52 -11.47 7.09
CA SER A 118 17.28 -10.68 5.88
C SER A 118 17.92 -11.27 4.62
N HIS A 119 17.32 -10.94 3.48
CA HIS A 119 17.84 -11.26 2.15
C HIS A 119 17.69 -10.04 1.25
N ILE A 120 18.71 -9.81 0.41
CA ILE A 120 18.64 -8.79 -0.64
C ILE A 120 18.07 -9.47 -1.88
N VAL A 121 16.99 -8.89 -2.41
CA VAL A 121 16.15 -9.51 -3.44
C VAL A 121 15.73 -8.50 -4.50
N ASP A 122 15.35 -8.98 -5.65
CA ASP A 122 14.63 -8.17 -6.63
C ASP A 122 13.12 -8.22 -6.30
N ILE A 123 12.65 -7.21 -5.58
CA ILE A 123 11.22 -7.11 -5.20
C ILE A 123 10.30 -6.71 -6.37
N THR A 124 10.85 -6.42 -7.53
CA THR A 124 10.06 -6.19 -8.75
C THR A 124 9.76 -7.49 -9.49
N ASN A 125 10.49 -8.56 -9.15
CA ASN A 125 10.31 -9.89 -9.73
C ASN A 125 9.30 -10.73 -8.91
N PRO A 126 8.11 -11.02 -9.48
CA PRO A 126 7.07 -11.78 -8.78
C PRO A 126 7.50 -13.18 -8.33
N GLU A 127 8.32 -13.87 -9.13
CA GLU A 127 8.79 -15.21 -8.82
C GLU A 127 9.77 -15.21 -7.65
N GLU A 128 10.61 -14.17 -7.54
CA GLU A 128 11.48 -13.98 -6.38
C GLU A 128 10.68 -13.76 -5.12
N ILE A 129 9.70 -12.87 -5.15
CA ILE A 129 8.82 -12.63 -4.00
C ILE A 129 8.17 -13.95 -3.54
N GLN A 130 7.61 -14.72 -4.47
CA GLN A 130 6.95 -15.99 -4.14
C GLN A 130 7.92 -16.99 -3.53
N ARG A 131 9.12 -17.13 -4.11
CA ARG A 131 10.17 -18.01 -3.58
C ARG A 131 10.55 -17.66 -2.15
N TRP A 132 10.71 -16.37 -1.86
CA TRP A 132 11.10 -15.90 -0.54
C TRP A 132 9.98 -16.01 0.49
N LEU A 133 8.73 -15.79 0.11
CA LEU A 133 7.58 -16.08 0.98
C LEU A 133 7.54 -17.56 1.36
N ASN A 134 7.76 -18.46 0.42
CA ASN A 134 7.82 -19.90 0.68
C ASN A 134 9.01 -20.24 1.60
N THR A 135 10.18 -19.64 1.39
CA THR A 135 11.35 -19.82 2.26
C THR A 135 11.09 -19.31 3.68
N ALA A 136 10.49 -18.15 3.82
CA ALA A 136 10.10 -17.60 5.13
C ALA A 136 9.13 -18.52 5.85
N LYS A 137 8.11 -19.04 5.17
CA LYS A 137 7.16 -20.01 5.74
C LYS A 137 7.86 -21.26 6.23
N THR A 138 8.77 -21.81 5.44
CA THR A 138 9.52 -23.03 5.82
C THR A 138 10.38 -22.80 7.05
N ASN A 139 11.08 -21.66 7.12
CA ASN A 139 12.06 -21.41 8.18
C ASN A 139 11.45 -20.80 9.45
N LEU A 140 10.39 -20.01 9.32
CA LEU A 140 9.85 -19.23 10.43
C LEU A 140 8.45 -19.67 10.86
N GLY A 141 7.78 -20.51 10.08
CA GLY A 141 6.42 -20.94 10.33
C GLY A 141 5.38 -20.14 9.55
N GLU A 142 4.13 -20.21 10.00
CA GLU A 142 3.01 -19.59 9.30
C GLU A 142 3.16 -18.07 9.23
N ILE A 143 3.05 -17.52 8.02
CA ILE A 143 3.07 -16.08 7.80
C ILE A 143 1.68 -15.52 8.11
N LEU A 144 1.61 -14.65 9.12
CA LEU A 144 0.39 -13.93 9.51
C LEU A 144 0.24 -12.62 8.74
N GLY A 145 1.35 -11.98 8.39
CA GLY A 145 1.32 -10.68 7.74
C GLY A 145 2.49 -10.43 6.80
N VAL A 146 2.23 -9.62 5.79
CA VAL A 146 3.24 -9.08 4.89
C VAL A 146 3.15 -7.55 4.96
N ILE A 147 4.27 -6.90 5.25
CA ILE A 147 4.38 -5.45 5.35
C ILE A 147 5.33 -4.96 4.25
N HIS A 148 4.83 -4.17 3.32
CA HIS A 148 5.64 -3.55 2.27
C HIS A 148 5.92 -2.09 2.60
N ILE A 149 7.19 -1.70 2.54
CA ILE A 149 7.65 -0.32 2.78
C ILE A 149 8.19 0.24 1.47
N THR A 150 7.53 1.27 0.94
CA THR A 150 7.90 1.87 -0.34
C THR A 150 9.04 2.89 -0.25
N GLY A 151 9.38 3.33 0.97
CA GLY A 151 10.32 4.43 1.17
C GLY A 151 9.73 5.81 0.86
N LYS A 152 10.59 6.82 0.87
CA LYS A 152 10.22 8.20 0.59
C LYS A 152 10.10 8.46 -0.91
N LEU A 153 9.24 9.39 -1.27
CA LEU A 153 9.22 9.93 -2.61
C LEU A 153 10.52 10.72 -2.86
N PRO A 154 11.26 10.43 -3.93
CA PRO A 154 12.46 11.19 -4.25
C PRO A 154 12.11 12.67 -4.47
N GLN A 155 13.07 13.56 -4.19
CA GLN A 155 12.90 14.96 -4.52
C GLN A 155 12.96 15.12 -6.04
N ILE A 156 11.79 15.21 -6.63
CA ILE A 156 11.64 15.49 -8.05
C ILE A 156 11.33 16.97 -8.18
N GLY A 157 11.89 17.60 -9.19
CA GLY A 157 11.61 18.96 -9.55
C GLY A 157 10.12 19.23 -9.86
N LYS A 158 9.84 20.23 -10.63
CA LYS A 158 8.47 20.52 -11.07
C LYS A 158 7.92 19.36 -11.91
N LEU A 159 6.62 19.20 -11.94
CA LEU A 159 5.97 18.22 -12.81
C LEU A 159 6.40 18.36 -14.28
N THR A 160 6.69 19.57 -14.72
CA THR A 160 7.19 19.88 -16.07
C THR A 160 8.63 19.42 -16.33
N GLU A 161 9.38 19.07 -15.31
CA GLU A 161 10.76 18.60 -15.38
C GLU A 161 10.84 17.06 -15.30
N LEU A 162 9.73 16.41 -15.01
CA LEU A 162 9.64 14.96 -14.91
C LEU A 162 9.52 14.38 -16.32
N ASP A 163 10.52 13.65 -16.75
CA ASP A 163 10.50 12.91 -17.99
C ASP A 163 9.72 11.58 -17.88
N ARG A 164 9.48 10.97 -19.02
CA ARG A 164 8.74 9.70 -19.07
C ARG A 164 9.45 8.57 -18.33
N PRO A 165 10.76 8.32 -18.49
CA PRO A 165 11.45 7.28 -17.73
C PRO A 165 11.35 7.48 -16.23
N GLY A 166 11.59 8.68 -15.73
CA GLY A 166 11.46 8.99 -14.30
C GLY A 166 10.03 8.78 -13.77
N TRP A 167 9.02 9.10 -14.59
CA TRP A 167 7.63 8.80 -14.21
C TRP A 167 7.35 7.29 -14.13
N GLU A 168 7.81 6.52 -15.12
CA GLU A 168 7.66 5.07 -15.16
C GLU A 168 8.34 4.39 -13.96
N GLU A 169 9.52 4.88 -13.56
CA GLU A 169 10.22 4.42 -12.36
C GLU A 169 9.39 4.66 -11.09
N LEU A 170 8.80 5.84 -10.94
CA LEU A 170 7.93 6.16 -9.80
C LEU A 170 6.68 5.28 -9.77
N VAL A 171 6.05 5.08 -10.91
CA VAL A 171 4.89 4.17 -11.03
C VAL A 171 5.28 2.75 -10.66
N ALA A 172 6.42 2.27 -11.13
CA ALA A 172 6.94 0.96 -10.78
C ALA A 172 7.12 0.83 -9.26
N LYS A 173 7.80 1.80 -8.63
CA LYS A 173 8.11 1.79 -7.21
C LYS A 173 6.87 1.92 -6.31
N PHE A 174 6.00 2.89 -6.59
CA PHE A 174 4.92 3.26 -5.66
C PHE A 174 3.54 2.67 -5.99
N ILE A 175 3.39 2.05 -7.15
CA ILE A 175 2.12 1.43 -7.56
C ILE A 175 2.33 -0.04 -7.92
N SER A 176 3.18 -0.34 -8.92
CA SER A 176 3.28 -1.69 -9.46
C SER A 176 3.90 -2.66 -8.47
N THR A 177 5.02 -2.32 -7.85
CA THR A 177 5.69 -3.18 -6.86
C THR A 177 4.80 -3.45 -5.64
N PRO A 178 4.16 -2.46 -4.98
CA PRO A 178 3.21 -2.73 -3.91
C PRO A 178 2.05 -3.63 -4.32
N ALA A 179 1.52 -3.46 -5.53
CA ALA A 179 0.45 -4.31 -6.04
C ALA A 179 0.92 -5.75 -6.27
N THR A 180 2.12 -5.94 -6.81
CA THR A 180 2.73 -7.26 -7.01
C THR A 180 3.00 -7.96 -5.68
N VAL A 181 3.55 -7.24 -4.69
CA VAL A 181 3.75 -7.77 -3.33
C VAL A 181 2.42 -8.20 -2.71
N ALA A 182 1.39 -7.37 -2.83
CA ALA A 182 0.06 -7.69 -2.33
C ALA A 182 -0.53 -8.93 -3.01
N GLN A 183 -0.42 -9.04 -4.33
CA GLN A 183 -0.86 -10.20 -5.09
C GLN A 183 -0.17 -11.49 -4.62
N ARG A 184 1.17 -11.48 -4.53
CA ARG A 184 1.92 -12.67 -4.09
C ARG A 184 1.65 -13.03 -2.64
N ALA A 185 1.44 -12.05 -1.77
CA ALA A 185 1.01 -12.28 -0.40
C ALA A 185 -0.39 -12.94 -0.34
N LEU A 186 -1.34 -12.48 -1.15
CA LEU A 186 -2.67 -13.08 -1.25
C LEU A 186 -2.59 -14.54 -1.70
N GLU A 187 -1.85 -14.82 -2.77
CA GLU A 187 -1.63 -16.18 -3.28
C GLU A 187 -0.96 -17.08 -2.22
N HIS A 188 -0.07 -16.50 -1.41
CA HIS A 188 0.63 -17.23 -0.36
C HIS A 188 -0.27 -17.60 0.84
N PHE A 189 -1.20 -16.74 1.23
CA PHE A 189 -2.15 -17.01 2.34
C PHE A 189 -3.14 -18.10 2.01
N VAL A 190 -3.40 -18.35 0.73
CA VAL A 190 -4.33 -19.38 0.29
C VAL A 190 -3.63 -20.72 0.16
N PRO A 191 -4.11 -21.77 0.78
CA PRO A 191 -3.51 -23.10 0.65
C PRO A 191 -3.46 -23.55 -0.81
N GLY A 192 -2.25 -23.87 -1.28
CA GLY A 192 -2.04 -24.33 -2.66
C GLY A 192 -1.84 -23.24 -3.69
N GLY A 193 -1.89 -21.97 -3.30
CA GLY A 193 -1.72 -20.85 -4.23
C GLY A 193 -2.76 -20.81 -5.36
N ASP A 194 -3.91 -21.44 -5.14
CA ASP A 194 -4.88 -21.74 -6.19
C ASP A 194 -5.78 -20.54 -6.48
N LYS A 195 -6.20 -20.46 -7.74
CA LYS A 195 -7.17 -19.47 -8.22
C LYS A 195 -8.62 -19.84 -7.87
N ASP A 196 -8.87 -20.93 -7.16
CA ASP A 196 -10.22 -21.32 -6.75
C ASP A 196 -10.74 -20.38 -5.64
N PRO A 197 -11.77 -19.55 -5.93
CA PRO A 197 -12.31 -18.62 -4.94
C PRO A 197 -12.79 -19.29 -3.63
N ARG A 198 -13.13 -20.56 -3.68
CA ARG A 198 -13.60 -21.31 -2.50
C ARG A 198 -12.52 -21.50 -1.44
N LEU A 199 -11.24 -21.52 -1.84
CA LEU A 199 -10.11 -21.69 -0.93
C LEU A 199 -9.82 -20.44 -0.10
N TYR A 200 -10.33 -19.28 -0.51
CA TYR A 200 -10.18 -18.03 0.23
C TYR A 200 -11.09 -17.95 1.46
N LYS A 201 -12.15 -18.75 1.49
CA LYS A 201 -13.11 -18.72 2.59
C LYS A 201 -12.41 -19.00 3.92
N ASP A 202 -12.65 -18.12 4.89
CA ASP A 202 -12.07 -18.19 6.24
C ASP A 202 -10.54 -18.08 6.34
N THR A 203 -9.84 -17.92 5.24
CA THR A 203 -8.39 -17.67 5.22
C THR A 203 -8.07 -16.36 5.94
N LYS A 204 -7.05 -16.37 6.80
CA LYS A 204 -6.62 -15.24 7.61
C LYS A 204 -5.26 -14.73 7.14
N GLY A 205 -5.08 -13.43 7.21
CA GLY A 205 -3.82 -12.78 6.92
C GLY A 205 -3.96 -11.26 6.94
N ALA A 206 -2.83 -10.58 6.95
CA ALA A 206 -2.79 -9.13 6.86
C ALA A 206 -1.75 -8.69 5.83
N ILE A 207 -2.12 -7.76 4.99
CA ILE A 207 -1.22 -7.09 4.06
C ILE A 207 -1.22 -5.61 4.40
N MET A 208 -0.05 -5.05 4.62
CA MET A 208 0.11 -3.64 4.91
C MET A 208 1.07 -3.01 3.90
N ILE A 209 0.63 -1.95 3.25
CA ILE A 209 1.50 -1.09 2.44
C ILE A 209 1.75 0.19 3.22
N ILE A 210 3.01 0.46 3.52
CA ILE A 210 3.46 1.73 4.04
C ILE A 210 3.92 2.55 2.84
N GLY A 211 3.06 3.45 2.41
CA GLY A 211 3.27 4.30 1.25
C GLY A 211 4.31 5.40 1.50
N PRO A 212 4.58 6.24 0.50
CA PRO A 212 5.58 7.28 0.63
C PRO A 212 5.23 8.27 1.74
N ASP A 213 6.25 8.67 2.48
CA ASP A 213 6.12 9.71 3.50
C ASP A 213 5.59 10.99 2.87
N LEU A 214 4.59 11.53 3.53
CA LEU A 214 4.08 12.85 3.23
C LEU A 214 4.63 13.82 4.25
N PRO A 215 5.20 14.94 3.81
CA PRO A 215 5.51 16.00 4.74
C PRO A 215 4.21 16.41 5.44
N VAL A 216 4.17 16.23 6.76
CA VAL A 216 3.03 16.66 7.57
C VAL A 216 3.08 18.17 7.69
N GLY A 217 2.01 18.79 7.27
CA GLY A 217 1.80 20.22 7.41
C GLY A 217 1.41 20.87 6.11
N ARG A 218 0.81 22.06 6.21
CA ARG A 218 0.30 22.88 5.11
C ARG A 218 1.36 23.35 4.09
N LYS A 219 2.62 22.97 4.29
CA LYS A 219 3.76 23.35 3.46
C LYS A 219 4.31 22.21 2.61
N VAL A 220 3.46 21.35 2.08
CA VAL A 220 3.86 20.62 0.87
C VAL A 220 3.90 21.67 -0.24
N THR A 221 5.06 22.27 -0.38
CA THR A 221 5.27 23.27 -1.41
C THR A 221 5.17 22.61 -2.77
N GLY A 222 4.34 23.16 -3.57
CA GLY A 222 3.84 22.97 -4.90
C GLY A 222 4.45 21.95 -5.87
N THR A 223 5.71 21.61 -5.79
CA THR A 223 6.39 20.88 -6.86
C THR A 223 6.22 19.35 -6.78
N GLN A 224 6.10 18.79 -5.59
CA GLN A 224 5.95 17.33 -5.41
C GLN A 224 4.52 16.90 -5.10
N ARG A 225 3.63 17.84 -4.83
CA ARG A 225 2.27 17.53 -4.36
C ARG A 225 1.48 16.69 -5.38
N ALA A 226 1.64 17.00 -6.67
CA ALA A 226 0.92 16.28 -7.71
C ALA A 226 1.31 14.78 -7.74
N GLN A 227 2.60 14.48 -7.69
CA GLN A 227 3.10 13.10 -7.68
C GLN A 227 2.63 12.34 -6.44
N VAL A 228 2.74 12.98 -5.26
CA VAL A 228 2.28 12.40 -4.00
C VAL A 228 0.80 12.07 -4.05
N GLU A 229 -0.04 12.98 -4.54
CA GLU A 229 -1.48 12.76 -4.62
C GLU A 229 -1.85 11.68 -5.63
N VAL A 230 -1.07 11.51 -6.72
CA VAL A 230 -1.27 10.41 -7.67
C VAL A 230 -1.04 9.05 -6.97
N PHE A 231 0.07 8.88 -6.26
CA PHE A 231 0.38 7.60 -5.61
C PHE A 231 -0.57 7.30 -4.45
N ARG A 232 -0.93 8.31 -3.65
CA ARG A 232 -1.98 8.17 -2.63
C ARG A 232 -3.33 7.83 -3.26
N GLY A 233 -3.67 8.55 -4.33
CA GLY A 233 -4.90 8.36 -5.07
C GLY A 233 -5.01 6.98 -5.70
N ALA A 234 -3.90 6.37 -6.10
CA ALA A 234 -3.87 5.01 -6.62
C ALA A 234 -4.01 3.94 -5.52
N LEU A 235 -3.24 4.05 -4.45
CA LEU A 235 -3.20 3.02 -3.39
C LEU A 235 -4.47 2.98 -2.54
N ARG A 236 -5.16 4.11 -2.34
CA ARG A 236 -6.40 4.14 -1.56
C ARG A 236 -7.53 3.31 -2.18
N PRO A 237 -7.98 3.57 -3.43
CA PRO A 237 -9.02 2.77 -4.06
C PRO A 237 -8.56 1.32 -4.28
N PHE A 238 -7.29 1.07 -4.60
CA PHE A 238 -6.75 -0.27 -4.71
C PHE A 238 -7.00 -1.07 -3.42
N THR A 239 -6.59 -0.54 -2.28
CA THR A 239 -6.80 -1.18 -0.97
C THR A 239 -8.28 -1.39 -0.65
N THR A 240 -9.13 -0.40 -0.93
CA THR A 240 -10.56 -0.49 -0.67
C THR A 240 -11.21 -1.57 -1.53
N THR A 241 -10.89 -1.60 -2.82
CA THR A 241 -11.45 -2.57 -3.77
C THR A 241 -11.00 -4.00 -3.45
N VAL A 242 -9.71 -4.19 -3.14
CA VAL A 242 -9.19 -5.50 -2.71
C VAL A 242 -9.91 -5.99 -1.45
N ASN A 243 -10.10 -5.13 -0.44
CA ASN A 243 -10.83 -5.53 0.77
C ASN A 243 -12.29 -5.88 0.48
N GLN A 244 -12.96 -5.17 -0.41
CA GLN A 244 -14.34 -5.50 -0.82
C GLN A 244 -14.38 -6.87 -1.52
N GLU A 245 -13.45 -7.15 -2.42
CA GLU A 245 -13.35 -8.45 -3.07
C GLU A 245 -13.09 -9.56 -2.04
N LEU A 246 -12.14 -9.37 -1.16
CA LEU A 246 -11.80 -10.34 -0.12
C LEU A 246 -12.97 -10.61 0.84
N SER A 247 -13.71 -9.58 1.26
CA SER A 247 -14.80 -9.74 2.23
C SER A 247 -16.09 -10.18 1.58
N ASP A 248 -16.49 -9.54 0.49
CA ASP A 248 -17.83 -9.66 -0.07
C ASP A 248 -17.94 -10.81 -1.07
N VAL A 249 -16.88 -11.03 -1.85
CA VAL A 249 -16.85 -12.08 -2.87
C VAL A 249 -16.24 -13.36 -2.32
N LEU A 250 -15.02 -13.27 -1.79
CA LEU A 250 -14.23 -14.43 -1.37
C LEU A 250 -14.53 -14.89 0.05
N LYS A 251 -15.27 -14.11 0.85
CA LYS A 251 -15.58 -14.38 2.26
C LYS A 251 -14.34 -14.67 3.11
N SER A 252 -13.23 -14.06 2.75
CA SER A 252 -11.94 -14.19 3.41
C SER A 252 -11.85 -13.30 4.65
N LYS A 253 -11.00 -13.69 5.60
CA LYS A 253 -10.61 -12.87 6.76
C LYS A 253 -9.25 -12.19 6.56
N ILE A 254 -8.71 -12.22 5.35
CA ILE A 254 -7.54 -11.43 4.98
C ILE A 254 -7.94 -9.96 4.95
N ARG A 255 -7.06 -9.09 5.44
CA ARG A 255 -7.27 -7.64 5.43
C ARG A 255 -6.05 -6.94 4.83
N MET A 256 -6.32 -5.95 4.00
CA MET A 256 -5.30 -5.10 3.41
C MET A 256 -5.41 -3.69 3.95
N PHE A 257 -4.26 -3.08 4.26
CA PHE A 257 -4.16 -1.72 4.78
C PHE A 257 -3.14 -0.94 3.97
N THR A 258 -3.43 0.32 3.73
CA THR A 258 -2.43 1.28 3.23
C THR A 258 -2.32 2.41 4.24
N ILE A 259 -1.11 2.64 4.71
CA ILE A 259 -0.77 3.70 5.65
C ILE A 259 0.13 4.69 4.94
N PHE A 260 -0.23 5.97 5.02
CA PHE A 260 0.63 7.06 4.60
C PHE A 260 1.15 7.73 5.87
N PRO A 261 2.35 7.35 6.33
CA PRO A 261 2.91 7.94 7.52
C PRO A 261 3.12 9.43 7.27
N GLY A 262 2.71 10.22 8.23
CA GLY A 262 3.16 11.59 8.31
C GLY A 262 4.56 11.62 8.93
N SER A 263 4.97 12.76 9.48
CA SER A 263 6.15 12.80 10.33
C SER A 263 5.90 11.94 11.56
N VAL A 264 6.38 10.71 11.50
CA VAL A 264 6.35 9.79 12.63
C VAL A 264 7.78 9.62 13.05
N THR A 265 8.17 10.18 14.17
CA THR A 265 9.36 9.66 14.83
C THR A 265 9.65 10.26 16.18
N GLY A 266 10.39 9.54 17.00
CA GLY A 266 10.88 9.99 18.28
C GLY A 266 12.10 10.91 18.23
N SER A 267 12.60 11.32 17.07
CA SER A 267 13.81 12.13 16.93
C SER A 267 13.58 13.61 16.65
N GLU A 268 12.33 14.01 16.35
CA GLU A 268 12.02 15.42 16.13
C GLU A 268 10.97 15.96 17.10
N PRO A 269 11.10 17.23 17.57
CA PRO A 269 10.21 17.81 18.59
C PRO A 269 8.74 17.88 18.21
N ASN A 270 8.38 17.71 16.95
CA ASN A 270 6.99 17.72 16.47
C ASN A 270 6.28 16.37 16.60
N ASN A 271 6.98 15.30 16.90
CA ASN A 271 6.42 13.95 16.95
C ASN A 271 5.79 13.60 18.29
N GLN A 272 6.08 14.37 19.35
CA GLN A 272 5.44 14.23 20.66
C GLN A 272 3.97 14.67 20.68
N LYS A 273 3.46 15.26 19.58
CA LYS A 273 2.07 15.73 19.48
C LYS A 273 1.13 14.75 18.78
N ILE A 274 1.60 13.58 18.38
CA ILE A 274 0.82 12.57 17.64
C ILE A 274 0.68 11.26 18.45
N ALA A 275 1.26 11.23 19.65
CA ALA A 275 1.07 10.13 20.61
C ALA A 275 -0.19 10.32 21.44
#